data_3fabaad3df91e6a560a14144f131d302
#
_entry.id   3fabaad3df91e6a560a14144f131d302
#
_cell.length_a   1.000
_cell.length_b   1.000
_cell.length_c   1.000
_cell.angle_alpha   90.00
_cell.angle_beta   90.00
_cell.angle_gamma   90.00
#
_symmetry.space_group_name_H-M   'P 1'
#
loop_
_entity.id
_entity.type
_entity.pdbx_description
1 polymer ?
#
loop_
_entity_poly.entity_id
_entity_poly.type
_entity_poly.pdbx_seq_one_letter_code
_entity_poly.pdbx_strand_id
1 'polypeptide(L)'
;PSALPLKALGLISGMFYTNKFDQIGLFMPKYLYGPKYRRSAFAPYVNPEHPDIMKSLPPCFLVTSGKDHLRRYTMQFKMALDRAQMESQIMDFPDDPRLTHAFSAFEPELPESTQVFHAMTDYFKKL
;
A
#
# COMPACT_ATOMS: atom_id res chain seq x y z
N PRO A 1 -4.92 -25.57 5.92
CA PRO A 1 -5.02 -24.55 6.95
C PRO A 1 -5.88 -23.43 6.40
N SER A 2 -7.04 -23.18 7.03
CA SER A 2 -7.87 -22.05 6.68
C SER A 2 -7.12 -20.77 7.04
N ALA A 3 -6.68 -20.03 6.04
CA ALA A 3 -6.20 -18.67 6.30
C ALA A 3 -7.32 -17.88 6.98
N LEU A 4 -6.98 -17.15 8.04
CA LEU A 4 -7.94 -16.24 8.66
C LEU A 4 -8.42 -15.25 7.60
N PRO A 5 -9.74 -15.07 7.44
CA PRO A 5 -10.25 -14.12 6.46
C PRO A 5 -9.87 -12.70 6.87
N LEU A 6 -9.12 -12.02 6.02
CA LEU A 6 -8.81 -10.60 6.22
C LEU A 6 -10.09 -9.79 6.03
N LYS A 7 -10.41 -8.94 6.99
CA LYS A 7 -11.59 -8.07 6.93
C LYS A 7 -11.29 -6.71 6.30
N ALA A 8 -10.06 -6.23 6.46
CA ALA A 8 -9.60 -4.95 5.93
C ALA A 8 -8.07 -4.89 5.94
N LEU A 9 -7.50 -3.95 5.19
CA LEU A 9 -6.07 -3.65 5.17
C LEU A 9 -5.83 -2.16 5.41
N GLY A 10 -4.93 -1.84 6.34
CA GLY A 10 -4.35 -0.51 6.49
C GLY A 10 -2.99 -0.48 5.80
N LEU A 11 -2.84 0.36 4.79
CA LEU A 11 -1.67 0.40 3.91
C LEU A 11 -1.00 1.77 4.01
N ILE A 12 0.05 1.87 4.83
CA ILE A 12 0.76 3.11 5.12
C ILE A 12 2.03 3.17 4.28
N SER A 13 2.12 4.11 3.35
CA SER A 13 3.31 4.38 2.52
C SER A 13 3.87 3.12 1.86
N GLY A 14 3.01 2.30 1.26
CA GLY A 14 3.39 0.99 0.75
C GLY A 14 4.31 1.02 -0.47
N MET A 15 5.29 0.11 -0.49
CA MET A 15 6.10 -0.16 -1.67
C MET A 15 5.35 -1.15 -2.58
N PHE A 16 4.26 -0.70 -3.21
CA PHE A 16 3.35 -1.58 -3.95
C PHE A 16 3.95 -2.15 -5.24
N TYR A 17 4.88 -1.41 -5.86
CA TYR A 17 5.40 -1.77 -7.18
C TYR A 17 6.90 -2.04 -7.12
N THR A 18 7.28 -3.27 -7.40
CA THR A 18 8.66 -3.71 -7.55
C THR A 18 9.00 -4.07 -9.00
N ASN A 19 8.05 -3.85 -9.91
CA ASN A 19 8.15 -4.21 -11.33
C ASN A 19 8.24 -2.99 -12.25
N LYS A 20 8.42 -1.78 -11.69
CA LYS A 20 8.57 -0.55 -12.47
C LYS A 20 10.02 -0.35 -12.89
N PHE A 21 10.21 0.45 -13.95
CA PHE A 21 11.53 0.82 -14.43
C PHE A 21 12.07 2.02 -13.63
N ASP A 22 12.42 1.74 -12.37
CA ASP A 22 13.00 2.68 -11.42
C ASP A 22 14.00 1.97 -10.51
N GLN A 23 14.60 2.68 -9.54
CA GLN A 23 15.60 2.10 -8.65
C GLN A 23 15.06 0.91 -7.86
N ILE A 24 13.81 0.97 -7.41
CA ILE A 24 13.18 -0.14 -6.69
C ILE A 24 13.04 -1.35 -7.60
N GLY A 25 12.45 -1.17 -8.78
CA GLY A 25 12.26 -2.26 -9.75
C GLY A 25 13.54 -2.87 -10.27
N LEU A 26 14.64 -2.09 -10.31
CA LEU A 26 15.96 -2.56 -10.76
C LEU A 26 16.71 -3.36 -9.70
N PHE A 27 16.61 -2.98 -8.40
CA PHE A 27 17.46 -3.51 -7.35
C PHE A 27 16.74 -4.39 -6.32
N MET A 28 15.45 -4.13 -6.02
CA MET A 28 14.76 -4.81 -4.93
C MET A 28 14.22 -6.21 -5.26
N PRO A 29 13.75 -6.53 -6.48
CA PRO A 29 13.03 -7.79 -6.69
C PRO A 29 13.82 -9.04 -6.34
N LYS A 30 15.10 -9.11 -6.69
CA LYS A 30 15.92 -10.29 -6.38
C LYS A 30 16.18 -10.47 -4.88
N TYR A 31 16.18 -9.38 -4.10
CA TYR A 31 16.29 -9.46 -2.64
C TYR A 31 14.99 -9.94 -1.99
N LEU A 32 13.84 -9.49 -2.53
CA LEU A 32 12.53 -9.83 -1.98
C LEU A 32 12.04 -11.22 -2.40
N TYR A 33 12.31 -11.61 -3.65
CA TYR A 33 11.72 -12.80 -4.27
C TYR A 33 12.76 -13.87 -4.64
N GLY A 34 14.05 -13.59 -4.50
CA GLY A 34 15.15 -14.47 -4.89
C GLY A 34 15.60 -14.30 -6.34
N PRO A 35 16.82 -14.78 -6.67
CA PRO A 35 17.46 -14.50 -7.97
C PRO A 35 16.74 -15.14 -9.16
N LYS A 36 15.96 -16.20 -8.94
CA LYS A 36 15.24 -16.94 -10.00
C LYS A 36 13.73 -16.70 -9.99
N TYR A 37 13.24 -15.64 -9.31
CA TYR A 37 11.81 -15.40 -9.14
C TYR A 37 11.04 -15.32 -10.46
N ARG A 38 11.66 -14.82 -11.52
CA ARG A 38 11.02 -14.68 -12.85
C ARG A 38 10.62 -16.03 -13.47
N ARG A 39 11.25 -17.12 -13.02
CA ARG A 39 10.95 -18.48 -13.49
C ARG A 39 10.03 -19.24 -12.53
N SER A 40 9.63 -18.62 -11.43
CA SER A 40 8.75 -19.23 -10.44
C SER A 40 7.27 -19.04 -10.79
N ALA A 41 6.40 -19.88 -10.22
CA ALA A 41 4.96 -19.70 -10.30
C ALA A 41 4.48 -18.39 -9.67
N PHE A 42 5.29 -17.79 -8.82
CA PHE A 42 5.01 -16.52 -8.16
C PHE A 42 5.20 -15.28 -9.07
N ALA A 43 5.96 -15.41 -10.16
CA ALA A 43 6.33 -14.27 -11.01
C ALA A 43 5.15 -13.37 -11.44
N PRO A 44 3.98 -13.88 -11.83
CA PRO A 44 2.84 -13.03 -12.18
C PRO A 44 2.34 -12.16 -11.02
N TYR A 45 2.50 -12.63 -9.78
CA TYR A 45 2.00 -11.98 -8.57
C TYR A 45 2.92 -10.90 -8.02
N VAL A 46 4.07 -10.66 -8.66
CA VAL A 46 4.91 -9.49 -8.39
C VAL A 46 4.19 -8.20 -8.81
N ASN A 47 3.30 -8.28 -9.79
CA ASN A 47 2.43 -7.17 -10.16
C ASN A 47 1.23 -7.10 -9.20
N PRO A 48 1.12 -6.03 -8.36
CA PRO A 48 0.01 -5.92 -7.41
C PRO A 48 -1.34 -5.71 -8.10
N GLU A 49 -1.34 -5.33 -9.38
CA GLU A 49 -2.55 -5.15 -10.19
C GLU A 49 -3.01 -6.46 -10.87
N HIS A 50 -2.35 -7.59 -10.57
CA HIS A 50 -2.78 -8.87 -11.11
C HIS A 50 -4.24 -9.14 -10.74
N PRO A 51 -5.11 -9.58 -11.69
CA PRO A 51 -6.55 -9.75 -11.43
C PRO A 51 -6.88 -10.63 -10.23
N ASP A 52 -6.12 -11.69 -10.00
CA ASP A 52 -6.34 -12.58 -8.85
C ASP A 52 -6.05 -11.89 -7.52
N ILE A 53 -5.03 -11.00 -7.48
CA ILE A 53 -4.75 -10.20 -6.30
C ILE A 53 -5.89 -9.22 -6.09
N MET A 54 -6.24 -8.44 -7.12
CA MET A 54 -7.29 -7.43 -7.02
C MET A 54 -8.61 -8.01 -6.52
N LYS A 55 -9.03 -9.14 -7.05
CA LYS A 55 -10.28 -9.81 -6.65
C LYS A 55 -10.27 -10.34 -5.22
N SER A 56 -9.10 -10.61 -4.67
CA SER A 56 -8.97 -11.20 -3.32
C SER A 56 -8.75 -10.17 -2.22
N LEU A 57 -8.53 -8.89 -2.58
CA LEU A 57 -8.29 -7.84 -1.60
C LEU A 57 -9.57 -7.50 -0.83
N PRO A 58 -9.48 -7.40 0.50
CA PRO A 58 -10.55 -6.80 1.29
C PRO A 58 -10.54 -5.27 1.13
N PRO A 59 -11.51 -4.56 1.72
CA PRO A 59 -11.46 -3.08 1.76
C PRO A 59 -10.13 -2.56 2.25
N CYS A 60 -9.59 -1.53 1.59
CA CYS A 60 -8.26 -0.98 1.83
C CYS A 60 -8.32 0.47 2.29
N PHE A 61 -7.59 0.78 3.35
CA PHE A 61 -7.36 2.15 3.81
C PHE A 61 -5.90 2.53 3.55
N LEU A 62 -5.69 3.52 2.67
CA LEU A 62 -4.35 3.94 2.26
C LEU A 62 -3.97 5.27 2.90
N VAL A 63 -2.69 5.40 3.26
CA VAL A 63 -2.14 6.65 3.82
C VAL A 63 -0.85 7.01 3.10
N THR A 64 -0.74 8.27 2.70
CA THR A 64 0.48 8.84 2.12
C THR A 64 0.56 10.34 2.40
N SER A 65 1.63 10.98 1.96
CA SER A 65 1.84 12.42 2.09
C SER A 65 2.68 12.97 0.94
N GLY A 66 2.69 14.29 0.78
CA GLY A 66 3.50 14.94 -0.24
C GLY A 66 5.00 14.73 -0.09
N LYS A 67 5.50 14.49 1.14
CA LYS A 67 6.91 14.16 1.42
C LYS A 67 7.22 12.67 1.39
N ASP A 68 6.23 11.82 1.22
CA ASP A 68 6.44 10.39 1.08
C ASP A 68 7.03 10.08 -0.30
N HIS A 69 8.26 9.57 -0.35
CA HIS A 69 8.93 9.23 -1.61
C HIS A 69 8.26 8.07 -2.36
N LEU A 70 7.37 7.32 -1.70
CA LEU A 70 6.54 6.27 -2.33
C LEU A 70 5.11 6.72 -2.63
N ARG A 71 4.80 8.02 -2.47
CA ARG A 71 3.46 8.56 -2.73
C ARG A 71 2.92 8.16 -4.11
N ARG A 72 3.78 8.23 -5.13
CA ARG A 72 3.39 7.84 -6.51
C ARG A 72 2.85 6.40 -6.58
N TYR A 73 3.43 5.48 -5.81
CA TYR A 73 2.96 4.09 -5.77
C TYR A 73 1.60 3.97 -5.07
N THR A 74 1.44 4.67 -3.95
CA THR A 74 0.15 4.70 -3.25
C THR A 74 -0.96 5.26 -4.14
N MET A 75 -0.69 6.37 -4.86
CA MET A 75 -1.67 6.97 -5.76
C MET A 75 -1.99 6.04 -6.94
N GLN A 76 -0.99 5.39 -7.53
CA GLN A 76 -1.20 4.44 -8.62
C GLN A 76 -2.01 3.23 -8.16
N PHE A 77 -1.70 2.70 -6.99
CA PHE A 77 -2.43 1.56 -6.43
C PHE A 77 -3.88 1.91 -6.11
N LYS A 78 -4.12 3.13 -5.56
CA LYS A 78 -5.48 3.64 -5.35
C LYS A 78 -6.27 3.70 -6.66
N MET A 79 -5.66 4.22 -7.72
CA MET A 79 -6.28 4.25 -9.05
C MET A 79 -6.59 2.84 -9.57
N ALA A 80 -5.71 1.87 -9.33
CA ALA A 80 -5.94 0.48 -9.72
C ALA A 80 -7.12 -0.14 -8.96
N LEU A 81 -7.23 0.13 -7.65
CA LEU A 81 -8.38 -0.29 -6.84
C LEU A 81 -9.69 0.31 -7.36
N ASP A 82 -9.68 1.58 -7.71
CA ASP A 82 -10.86 2.28 -8.23
C ASP A 82 -11.29 1.69 -9.58
N ARG A 83 -10.34 1.43 -10.50
CA ARG A 83 -10.64 0.78 -11.78
C ARG A 83 -11.21 -0.62 -11.61
N ALA A 84 -10.73 -1.35 -10.61
CA ALA A 84 -11.23 -2.69 -10.28
C ALA A 84 -12.53 -2.65 -9.46
N GLN A 85 -13.05 -1.47 -9.16
CA GLN A 85 -14.25 -1.26 -8.32
C GLN A 85 -14.12 -1.91 -6.93
N MET A 86 -12.90 -1.92 -6.38
CA MET A 86 -12.63 -2.39 -5.03
C MET A 86 -12.83 -1.26 -4.03
N GLU A 87 -13.42 -1.59 -2.89
CA GLU A 87 -13.65 -0.60 -1.83
C GLU A 87 -12.31 -0.13 -1.24
N SER A 88 -12.12 1.19 -1.22
CA SER A 88 -10.93 1.78 -0.65
C SER A 88 -11.15 3.24 -0.26
N GLN A 89 -10.37 3.67 0.73
CA GLN A 89 -10.28 5.07 1.16
C GLN A 89 -8.81 5.47 1.24
N ILE A 90 -8.50 6.74 0.96
CA ILE A 90 -7.15 7.28 1.06
C ILE A 90 -7.12 8.54 1.91
N MET A 91 -6.09 8.67 2.74
CA MET A 91 -5.65 9.93 3.34
C MET A 91 -4.33 10.35 2.70
N ASP A 92 -4.36 11.44 1.94
CA ASP A 92 -3.20 12.04 1.30
C ASP A 92 -2.91 13.39 1.95
N PHE A 93 -1.87 13.44 2.77
CA PHE A 93 -1.50 14.65 3.50
C PHE A 93 -0.68 15.59 2.62
N PRO A 94 -0.72 16.91 2.90
CA PRO A 94 0.04 17.89 2.11
C PRO A 94 1.56 17.69 2.25
N ASP A 95 2.30 18.39 1.39
CA ASP A 95 3.75 18.45 1.40
C ASP A 95 4.23 19.26 2.62
N ASP A 96 4.40 18.58 3.75
CA ASP A 96 4.86 19.13 5.01
C ASP A 96 6.12 18.39 5.45
N PRO A 97 7.22 19.09 5.80
CA PRO A 97 8.47 18.45 6.23
C PRO A 97 8.36 17.49 7.41
N ARG A 98 7.32 17.61 8.22
CA ARG A 98 7.07 16.72 9.36
C ARG A 98 6.43 15.40 8.95
N LEU A 99 5.73 15.38 7.81
CA LEU A 99 4.91 14.25 7.34
C LEU A 99 5.68 13.45 6.30
N THR A 100 6.79 12.85 6.72
CA THR A 100 7.68 12.06 5.88
C THR A 100 7.14 10.64 5.66
N HIS A 101 7.92 9.80 4.98
CA HIS A 101 7.55 8.41 4.69
C HIS A 101 7.09 7.67 5.95
N ALA A 102 5.89 7.11 5.91
CA ALA A 102 5.27 6.34 6.99
C ALA A 102 5.21 7.08 8.34
N PHE A 103 5.07 8.41 8.31
CA PHE A 103 5.07 9.25 9.51
C PHE A 103 4.07 8.76 10.57
N SER A 104 2.90 8.32 10.16
CA SER A 104 1.86 7.89 11.09
C SER A 104 2.22 6.63 11.88
N ALA A 105 3.18 5.85 11.40
CA ALA A 105 3.70 4.68 12.09
C ALA A 105 4.93 5.00 12.95
N PHE A 106 5.78 5.93 12.50
CA PHE A 106 7.06 6.23 13.16
C PHE A 106 7.02 7.45 14.08
N GLU A 107 6.06 8.36 13.88
CA GLU A 107 5.93 9.61 14.62
C GLU A 107 4.56 9.70 15.30
N PRO A 108 4.29 8.85 16.31
CA PRO A 108 2.95 8.78 16.92
C PRO A 108 2.52 10.05 17.65
N GLU A 109 3.47 10.92 18.01
CA GLU A 109 3.22 12.19 18.70
C GLU A 109 2.65 13.28 17.80
N LEU A 110 2.72 13.12 16.46
CA LEU A 110 2.17 14.12 15.56
C LEU A 110 0.62 14.11 15.59
N PRO A 111 -0.03 15.30 15.56
CA PRO A 111 -1.50 15.36 15.49
C PRO A 111 -2.07 14.62 14.28
N GLU A 112 -1.37 14.68 13.15
CA GLU A 112 -1.77 14.01 11.91
C GLU A 112 -1.72 12.48 12.05
N SER A 113 -0.79 11.94 12.84
CA SER A 113 -0.74 10.50 13.15
C SER A 113 -1.97 10.05 13.94
N THR A 114 -2.41 10.86 14.89
CA THR A 114 -3.66 10.63 15.62
C THR A 114 -4.87 10.67 14.67
N GLN A 115 -4.90 11.60 13.72
CA GLN A 115 -5.95 11.69 12.71
C GLN A 115 -6.00 10.41 11.85
N VAL A 116 -4.85 9.90 11.43
CA VAL A 116 -4.77 8.64 10.66
C VAL A 116 -5.33 7.48 11.48
N PHE A 117 -4.90 7.36 12.73
CA PHE A 117 -5.34 6.29 13.62
C PHE A 117 -6.86 6.29 13.81
N HIS A 118 -7.44 7.46 14.10
CA HIS A 118 -8.89 7.60 14.27
C HIS A 118 -9.65 7.29 12.97
N ALA A 119 -9.22 7.86 11.85
CA ALA A 119 -9.88 7.64 10.55
C ALA A 119 -9.82 6.17 10.11
N MET A 120 -8.67 5.51 10.29
CA MET A 120 -8.51 4.10 9.98
C MET A 120 -9.38 3.22 10.88
N THR A 121 -9.41 3.52 12.17
CA THR A 121 -10.26 2.81 13.14
C THR A 121 -11.73 2.95 12.80
N ASP A 122 -12.17 4.17 12.48
CA ASP A 122 -13.57 4.43 12.10
C ASP A 122 -13.93 3.72 10.80
N TYR A 123 -13.02 3.71 9.83
CA TYR A 123 -13.21 2.97 8.59
C TYR A 123 -13.40 1.48 8.85
N PHE A 124 -12.56 0.88 9.66
CA PHE A 124 -12.64 -0.55 9.98
C PHE A 124 -13.90 -0.93 10.76
N LYS A 125 -14.38 -0.04 11.63
CA LYS A 125 -15.62 -0.26 12.39
C LYS A 125 -16.88 -0.29 11.53
N LYS A 126 -16.84 0.32 10.36
CA LYS A 126 -17.99 0.37 9.43
C LYS A 126 -18.10 -0.87 8.53
N LEU A 127 -17.10 -1.71 8.54
CA LEU A 127 -17.05 -2.92 7.73
C LEU A 127 -17.76 -4.12 8.47
#